data_79a581da4bf81b4661e315e8c0a09fe2
#
_entry.id   79a581da4bf81b4661e315e8c0a09fe2
#
_cell.length_a   1.000
_cell.length_b   1.000
_cell.length_c   1.000
_cell.angle_alpha   90.00
_cell.angle_beta   90.00
_cell.angle_gamma   90.00
#
_symmetry.space_group_name_H-M   'P 1'
#
loop_
_entity.id
_entity.type
_entity.pdbx_description
1 polymer ?
#
loop_
_entity_poly.entity_id
_entity_poly.type
_entity_poly.pdbx_seq_one_letter_code
_entity_poly.pdbx_strand_id
1 'polypeptide(L)'
;MNLFAYHNSRLLDCRFPHGALKCRGEAALCIYLSGRDAARARASLRLWADGKELLISAEKISPCSCEKLRSLPLEGDGGFCFSFNITAPAEPQLIWYYFIIDVAPEHDGGETMRLFYGA
;
A
#
# COMPACT_ATOMS: atom_id res chain seq x y z
N MET A 1 1.48 6.51 -18.46
CA MET A 1 1.63 6.92 -17.06
C MET A 1 2.95 6.40 -16.51
N ASN A 2 3.67 7.23 -15.79
CA ASN A 2 4.94 6.85 -15.17
C ASN A 2 4.74 6.65 -13.66
N LEU A 3 4.34 5.45 -13.30
CA LEU A 3 4.08 5.07 -11.91
C LEU A 3 4.45 3.61 -11.71
N PHE A 4 5.25 3.36 -10.67
CA PHE A 4 5.60 2.02 -10.23
C PHE A 4 5.06 1.81 -8.83
N ALA A 5 4.41 0.67 -8.61
CA ALA A 5 3.92 0.27 -7.30
C ALA A 5 4.62 -1.02 -6.88
N TYR A 6 4.98 -1.11 -5.62
CA TYR A 6 5.62 -2.29 -5.09
C TYR A 6 5.14 -2.62 -3.69
N HIS A 7 4.68 -3.84 -3.53
CA HIS A 7 4.37 -4.43 -2.25
C HIS A 7 4.64 -5.93 -2.34
N ASN A 8 5.43 -6.45 -1.41
CA ASN A 8 5.72 -7.87 -1.34
C ASN A 8 5.45 -8.36 0.08
N SER A 9 4.42 -9.18 0.23
CA SER A 9 4.00 -9.68 1.53
C SER A 9 5.06 -10.54 2.23
N ARG A 10 6.10 -10.93 1.53
CA ARG A 10 7.22 -11.71 2.08
C ARG A 10 8.37 -10.84 2.59
N LEU A 11 8.32 -9.52 2.35
CA LEU A 11 9.33 -8.61 2.87
C LEU A 11 8.83 -7.94 4.14
N LEU A 12 9.66 -7.95 5.19
CA LEU A 12 9.33 -7.30 6.46
C LEU A 12 9.10 -5.80 6.30
N ASP A 13 9.77 -5.18 5.31
CA ASP A 13 9.59 -3.76 5.03
C ASP A 13 8.22 -3.43 4.46
N CYS A 14 7.57 -4.39 3.82
CA CYS A 14 6.23 -4.23 3.24
C CYS A 14 5.14 -4.79 4.14
N ARG A 15 5.47 -5.80 4.94
CA ARG A 15 4.52 -6.42 5.85
C ARG A 15 5.23 -6.94 7.09
N PHE A 16 4.79 -6.50 8.25
CA PHE A 16 5.32 -6.95 9.54
C PHE A 16 4.18 -7.15 10.53
N PRO A 17 4.06 -8.32 11.17
CA PRO A 17 4.86 -9.53 10.96
C PRO A 17 4.44 -10.32 9.74
N HIS A 18 5.24 -11.31 9.34
CA HIS A 18 4.91 -12.24 8.28
C HIS A 18 3.95 -13.32 8.77
N GLY A 19 3.25 -13.93 7.80
CA GLY A 19 2.44 -15.10 8.07
C GLY A 19 1.18 -14.81 8.86
N ALA A 20 0.77 -15.78 9.66
CA ALA A 20 -0.45 -15.68 10.43
C ALA A 20 -0.31 -14.68 11.57
N LEU A 21 -1.36 -13.91 11.82
CA LEU A 21 -1.44 -13.01 12.95
C LEU A 21 -2.21 -13.67 14.08
N LYS A 22 -1.83 -13.35 15.30
CA LYS A 22 -2.65 -13.71 16.45
C LYS A 22 -3.96 -12.94 16.38
N CYS A 23 -5.05 -13.53 16.87
CA CYS A 23 -6.32 -12.82 16.96
C CYS A 23 -6.13 -11.51 17.73
N ARG A 24 -6.70 -10.44 17.21
CA ARG A 24 -6.55 -9.06 17.72
C ARG A 24 -5.12 -8.51 17.63
N GLY A 25 -4.19 -9.26 17.02
CA GLY A 25 -2.84 -8.77 16.78
C GLY A 25 -2.82 -7.70 15.71
N GLU A 26 -1.78 -6.89 15.72
CA GLU A 26 -1.61 -5.81 14.77
C GLU A 26 -0.57 -6.15 13.72
N ALA A 27 -0.75 -5.63 12.52
CA ALA A 27 0.23 -5.74 11.45
C ALA A 27 0.39 -4.41 10.75
N ALA A 28 1.60 -4.15 10.31
CA ALA A 28 1.94 -2.99 9.49
C ALA A 28 2.09 -3.45 8.04
N LEU A 29 1.45 -2.72 7.14
CA LEU A 29 1.56 -2.93 5.70
C LEU A 29 2.07 -1.66 5.05
N CYS A 30 2.90 -1.81 4.03
CA CYS A 30 3.44 -0.67 3.31
C CYS A 30 3.43 -0.94 1.82
N ILE A 31 2.97 0.01 1.03
CA ILE A 31 3.13 0.01 -0.41
C ILE A 31 4.04 1.16 -0.83
N TYR A 32 4.94 0.87 -1.76
CA TYR A 32 5.90 1.84 -2.27
C TYR A 32 5.46 2.30 -3.65
N LEU A 33 5.36 3.61 -3.83
CA LEU A 33 5.02 4.22 -5.11
C LEU A 33 6.17 5.11 -5.57
N SER A 34 6.58 4.96 -6.82
CA SER A 34 7.63 5.78 -7.41
C SER A 34 7.28 6.15 -8.85
N GLY A 35 8.09 7.02 -9.45
CA GLY A 35 7.86 7.52 -10.79
C GLY A 35 7.36 8.97 -10.79
N ARG A 36 7.29 9.57 -11.97
CA ARG A 36 6.89 10.97 -12.11
C ARG A 36 5.50 11.25 -11.54
N ASP A 37 4.59 10.29 -11.69
CA ASP A 37 3.21 10.48 -11.30
C ASP A 37 2.96 10.14 -9.83
N ALA A 38 3.99 9.66 -9.11
CA ALA A 38 3.85 9.26 -7.70
C ALA A 38 3.47 10.43 -6.80
N ALA A 39 3.91 11.64 -7.10
CA ALA A 39 3.58 12.81 -6.31
C ALA A 39 2.08 13.14 -6.31
N ARG A 40 1.36 12.71 -7.36
CA ARG A 40 -0.08 12.91 -7.48
C ARG A 40 -0.89 11.68 -7.08
N ALA A 41 -0.21 10.62 -6.65
CA ALA A 41 -0.83 9.36 -6.28
C ALA A 41 -1.12 9.30 -4.78
N ARG A 42 -2.19 8.60 -4.46
CA ARG A 42 -2.55 8.28 -3.07
C ARG A 42 -2.96 6.82 -3.02
N ALA A 43 -2.52 6.12 -1.99
CA ALA A 43 -2.85 4.73 -1.80
C ALA A 43 -3.83 4.56 -0.64
N SER A 44 -4.75 3.64 -0.83
CA SER A 44 -5.68 3.19 0.20
C SER A 44 -5.61 1.68 0.27
N LEU A 45 -5.90 1.12 1.42
CA LEU A 45 -5.94 -0.32 1.62
C LEU A 45 -7.39 -0.77 1.72
N ARG A 46 -7.76 -1.74 0.89
CA ARG A 46 -9.06 -2.38 0.99
C ARG A 46 -8.87 -3.74 1.64
N LEU A 47 -9.53 -3.93 2.77
CA LEU A 47 -9.39 -5.11 3.61
C LEU A 47 -10.73 -5.82 3.72
N TRP A 48 -10.71 -7.12 3.50
CA TRP A 48 -11.89 -7.97 3.69
C TRP A 48 -11.65 -8.86 4.91
N ALA A 49 -12.43 -8.62 5.97
CA ALA A 49 -12.34 -9.35 7.21
C ALA A 49 -13.72 -9.37 7.90
N ASP A 50 -14.03 -10.41 8.64
CA ASP A 50 -15.33 -10.58 9.34
C ASP A 50 -16.53 -10.44 8.39
N GLY A 51 -16.39 -10.88 7.14
CA GLY A 51 -17.44 -10.75 6.14
C GLY A 51 -17.74 -9.31 5.75
N LYS A 52 -16.85 -8.38 6.10
CA LYS A 52 -17.01 -6.95 5.83
C LYS A 52 -15.83 -6.43 5.06
N GLU A 53 -16.10 -5.43 4.24
CA GLU A 53 -15.08 -4.72 3.49
C GLU A 53 -14.79 -3.39 4.18
N LEU A 54 -13.51 -3.14 4.45
CA LEU A 54 -13.06 -1.91 5.08
C LEU A 54 -12.13 -1.17 4.13
N LEU A 55 -12.27 0.13 4.06
CA LEU A 55 -11.36 1.00 3.33
C LEU A 55 -10.53 1.77 4.34
N ILE A 56 -9.21 1.59 4.29
CA ILE A 56 -8.29 2.17 5.26
C ILE A 56 -7.39 3.15 4.53
N SER A 57 -7.34 4.38 5.03
CA SER A 57 -6.42 5.40 4.52
C SER A 57 -5.04 5.20 5.10
N ALA A 58 -4.02 5.64 4.38
CA ALA A 58 -2.65 5.57 4.87
C ALA A 58 -2.50 6.42 6.13
N GLU A 59 -1.88 5.86 7.16
CA GLU A 59 -1.61 6.59 8.40
C GLU A 59 -0.39 7.50 8.24
N LYS A 60 0.57 7.06 7.43
CA LYS A 60 1.80 7.80 7.23
C LYS A 60 2.23 7.70 5.78
N ILE A 61 2.62 8.84 5.23
CA ILE A 61 3.23 8.92 3.91
C ILE A 61 4.62 9.49 4.12
N SER A 62 5.65 8.76 3.71
CA SER A 62 7.03 9.19 3.92
C SER A 62 7.89 8.85 2.72
N PRO A 63 9.03 9.55 2.53
CA PRO A 63 10.00 9.12 1.54
C PRO A 63 10.48 7.72 1.87
N CYS A 64 10.72 6.92 0.85
CA CYS A 64 11.19 5.56 1.07
C CYS A 64 12.62 5.56 1.55
N SER A 65 12.87 4.91 2.69
CA SER A 65 14.20 4.76 3.27
C SER A 65 14.71 3.32 3.21
N CYS A 66 13.91 2.41 2.66
CA CYS A 66 14.27 1.00 2.61
C CYS A 66 15.30 0.74 1.51
N GLU A 67 16.45 0.19 1.88
CA GLU A 67 17.52 -0.13 0.93
C GLU A 67 17.10 -1.16 -0.11
N LYS A 68 16.32 -2.16 0.31
CA LYS A 68 15.84 -3.19 -0.61
C LYS A 68 14.94 -2.61 -1.69
N LEU A 69 14.09 -1.66 -1.32
CA LEU A 69 13.23 -0.98 -2.27
C LEU A 69 14.01 -0.03 -3.17
N ARG A 70 15.09 0.56 -2.66
CA ARG A 70 15.98 1.42 -3.45
C ARG A 70 16.76 0.66 -4.50
N SER A 71 17.06 -0.62 -4.26
CA SER A 71 17.81 -1.45 -5.19
C SER A 71 16.97 -1.96 -6.36
N LEU A 72 15.65 -1.78 -6.32
CA LEU A 72 14.79 -2.17 -7.41
C LEU A 72 14.97 -1.20 -8.58
N PRO A 73 14.86 -1.71 -9.83
CA PRO A 73 15.00 -0.85 -11.01
C PRO A 73 13.73 0.00 -11.20
N LEU A 74 13.50 0.91 -10.26
CA LEU A 74 12.38 1.84 -10.32
C LEU A 74 12.81 3.11 -11.00
N GLU A 75 12.03 3.59 -11.97
CA GLU A 75 12.31 4.83 -12.64
C GLU A 75 11.80 6.02 -11.83
N GLY A 76 12.53 7.11 -11.89
CA GLY A 76 12.16 8.37 -11.28
C GLY A 76 12.90 8.66 -10.00
N ASP A 77 12.95 9.94 -9.68
CA ASP A 77 13.59 10.44 -8.48
C ASP A 77 12.63 10.38 -7.30
N GLY A 78 13.01 9.63 -6.32
CA GLY A 78 12.25 9.54 -5.10
C GLY A 78 11.03 8.66 -5.21
N GLY A 79 10.59 8.18 -4.09
CA GLY A 79 9.39 7.40 -3.97
C GLY A 79 8.76 7.64 -2.61
N PHE A 80 7.53 7.21 -2.46
CA PHE A 80 6.78 7.39 -1.24
C PHE A 80 6.34 6.04 -0.71
N CYS A 81 6.48 5.86 0.60
CA CYS A 81 5.92 4.71 1.30
C CYS A 81 4.60 5.13 1.94
N PHE A 82 3.56 4.39 1.65
CA PHE A 82 2.25 4.56 2.27
C PHE A 82 2.07 3.44 3.28
N SER A 83 1.98 3.80 4.54
CA SER A 83 1.93 2.84 5.65
C SER A 83 0.53 2.71 6.22
N PHE A 84 0.15 1.47 6.49
CA PHE A 84 -1.17 1.12 7.02
C PHE A 84 -1.01 0.20 8.22
N ASN A 85 -1.84 0.39 9.23
CA ASN A 85 -1.92 -0.54 10.35
C ASN A 85 -3.27 -1.24 10.33
N ILE A 86 -3.24 -2.56 10.47
CA ILE A 86 -4.46 -3.36 10.54
C ILE A 86 -4.47 -4.15 11.84
N THR A 87 -5.67 -4.47 12.32
CA THR A 87 -5.86 -5.31 13.49
C THR A 87 -6.57 -6.58 13.05
N ALA A 88 -6.02 -7.72 13.44
CA ALA A 88 -6.63 -9.01 13.12
C ALA A 88 -7.96 -9.17 13.85
N PRO A 89 -8.92 -9.91 13.25
CA PRO A 89 -10.20 -10.20 13.90
C PRO A 89 -10.03 -10.95 15.21
N ALA A 90 -11.07 -10.92 16.04
CA ALA A 90 -11.07 -11.64 17.33
C ALA A 90 -11.12 -13.15 17.13
N GLU A 91 -11.65 -13.63 16.00
CA GLU A 91 -11.77 -15.04 15.69
C GLU A 91 -10.88 -15.41 14.50
N PRO A 92 -10.32 -16.64 14.45
CA PRO A 92 -9.49 -17.08 13.35
C PRO A 92 -10.23 -17.05 12.02
N GLN A 93 -9.65 -16.41 11.02
CA GLN A 93 -10.22 -16.34 9.68
C GLN A 93 -9.17 -15.89 8.68
N LEU A 94 -9.47 -16.05 7.39
CA LEU A 94 -8.64 -15.50 6.32
C LEU A 94 -8.97 -14.03 6.13
N ILE A 95 -7.93 -13.23 5.93
CA ILE A 95 -8.04 -11.82 5.64
C ILE A 95 -7.52 -11.63 4.22
N TRP A 96 -8.30 -10.92 3.40
CA TRP A 96 -7.90 -10.57 2.05
C TRP A 96 -7.66 -9.07 1.99
N TYR A 97 -6.63 -8.65 1.26
CA TYR A 97 -6.40 -7.23 1.08
C TYR A 97 -5.82 -6.93 -0.29
N TYR A 98 -6.05 -5.69 -0.73
CA TYR A 98 -5.39 -5.13 -1.89
C TYR A 98 -5.35 -3.62 -1.77
N PHE A 99 -4.51 -3.00 -2.59
CA PHE A 99 -4.33 -1.56 -2.55
C PHE A 99 -5.08 -0.91 -3.70
N ILE A 100 -5.64 0.26 -3.42
CA ILE A 100 -6.25 1.12 -4.42
C ILE A 100 -5.37 2.35 -4.54
N ILE A 101 -4.93 2.65 -5.76
CA ILE A 101 -4.07 3.78 -6.02
C ILE A 101 -4.84 4.77 -6.88
N ASP A 102 -5.08 5.96 -6.35
CA ASP A 102 -5.75 7.03 -7.07
C ASP A 102 -4.71 8.07 -7.49
N VAL A 103 -4.63 8.35 -8.77
CA VAL A 103 -3.69 9.32 -9.34
C VAL A 103 -4.47 10.52 -9.83
N ALA A 104 -4.22 11.67 -9.21
CA ALA A 104 -4.88 12.91 -9.60
C ALA A 104 -4.42 13.35 -10.99
N PRO A 105 -5.27 14.05 -11.76
CA PRO A 105 -4.90 14.51 -13.09
C PRO A 105 -3.82 15.59 -13.03
N GLU A 106 -3.02 15.70 -14.12
CA GLU A 106 -2.00 16.74 -14.24
C GLU A 106 -2.60 18.13 -14.44
N HIS A 107 -3.80 18.18 -15.02
CA HIS A 107 -4.48 19.42 -15.36
C HIS A 107 -5.84 19.50 -14.71
N ASP A 108 -6.28 20.72 -14.43
CA ASP A 108 -7.63 20.95 -13.95
C ASP A 108 -8.63 20.45 -14.98
N GLY A 109 -9.66 19.75 -14.52
CA GLY A 109 -10.69 19.20 -15.37
C GLY A 109 -10.40 17.81 -15.92
N GLY A 110 -9.20 17.26 -15.64
CA GLY A 110 -8.90 15.88 -15.97
C GLY A 110 -9.56 14.91 -14.99
N GLU A 111 -9.54 13.63 -15.34
CA GLU A 111 -10.11 12.58 -14.50
C GLU A 111 -9.05 11.93 -13.60
N THR A 112 -9.43 11.59 -12.39
CA THR A 112 -8.61 10.77 -11.50
C THR A 112 -8.57 9.35 -12.04
N MET A 113 -7.37 8.79 -12.16
CA MET A 113 -7.20 7.41 -12.57
C MET A 113 -7.10 6.52 -11.35
N ARG A 114 -7.84 5.42 -11.34
CA ARG A 114 -7.81 4.44 -10.25
C ARG A 114 -7.19 3.15 -10.71
N LEU A 115 -6.19 2.69 -9.97
CA LEU A 115 -5.46 1.46 -10.21
C LEU A 115 -5.60 0.53 -9.02
N PHE A 116 -5.51 -0.77 -9.27
CA PHE A 116 -5.59 -1.78 -8.22
C PHE A 116 -4.29 -2.58 -8.18
N TYR A 117 -3.78 -2.81 -6.99
CA TYR A 117 -2.58 -3.61 -6.80
C TYR A 117 -2.88 -4.75 -5.84
N GLY A 118 -2.91 -5.97 -6.36
CA GLY A 118 -3.11 -7.18 -5.56
C GLY A 118 -1.82 -7.58 -4.85
N ALA A 119 -1.96 -8.12 -3.66
CA ALA A 119 -0.82 -8.59 -2.89
C ALA A 119 -0.64 -10.10 -2.99
#